data_66b6d0e64417e186df8842016f990119
#
_entry.id   66b6d0e64417e186df8842016f990119
#
_cell.length_a   1.000
_cell.length_b   1.000
_cell.length_c   1.000
_cell.angle_alpha   90.00
_cell.angle_beta   90.00
_cell.angle_gamma   90.00
#
_symmetry.space_group_name_H-M   'P 1'
#
loop_
_entity.id
_entity.type
_entity.pdbx_description
1 polymer ?
#
loop_
_entity_poly.entity_id
_entity_poly.type
_entity_poly.pdbx_seq_one_letter_code
_entity_poly.pdbx_strand_id
1 'polypeptide(L)'
;MSRRLSVGFVSPFPPVRSGIADFSAELLQALLPLVDAVPYSPEEAARASASGHDVLLVHIGNDPVHRGSYEMLTDDERVTPAVVTLHDYSLHHLFAAAYLDAGREDAYGRELVRNHGEKGRQLWERMRGGARIPVWDLDPWSYPMSTEVIRRAEILVAHSRLVAGSALRACPDTDVVELPLHVVPAPRTPREAARRALGLPLDRPVAVTLGLLTPAKRVGKVLEALGSLPPGRRPFLFVGGTVPDDDPLRAAVRQLRLERDVAFGGYLSEEDFWRAASGADLAVNLRYPTVGETSGAVCRLAGFGLPLIVSDAGWFRELPDAFATKVPVGAREVEALAAELSNLAFDPSRAQRRGEAAAEWGARRRPDHVAAAYTIVLTEAAERRGRPRALSGRLGVELSSLGVGRPGTFHSTSREPDAALVAEVSTRLAGLLPLRPVPSFD
;
A
#
# COMPACT_ATOMS: atom_id res chain seq x y z
N MET A 1 25.57 -24.66 -12.65
CA MET A 1 24.47 -23.72 -12.49
C MET A 1 24.26 -23.51 -11.00
N SER A 2 24.34 -22.29 -10.48
CA SER A 2 24.02 -22.03 -9.08
C SER A 2 22.54 -22.36 -8.84
N ARG A 3 22.22 -23.01 -7.71
CA ARG A 3 20.85 -23.31 -7.30
C ARG A 3 20.08 -21.98 -7.18
N ARG A 4 18.88 -21.91 -7.76
CA ARG A 4 18.00 -20.75 -7.58
C ARG A 4 17.53 -20.66 -6.13
N LEU A 5 17.32 -19.44 -5.63
CA LEU A 5 16.83 -19.21 -4.27
C LEU A 5 15.41 -19.77 -4.13
N SER A 6 15.21 -20.66 -3.14
CA SER A 6 13.88 -21.20 -2.82
C SER A 6 13.14 -20.28 -1.85
N VAL A 7 11.98 -19.79 -2.25
CA VAL A 7 11.19 -18.81 -1.51
C VAL A 7 9.80 -19.36 -1.19
N GLY A 8 9.43 -19.43 0.09
CA GLY A 8 8.04 -19.64 0.48
C GLY A 8 7.31 -18.30 0.55
N PHE A 9 6.36 -18.04 -0.37
CA PHE A 9 5.65 -16.77 -0.44
C PHE A 9 4.29 -16.88 0.25
N VAL A 10 4.18 -16.37 1.47
CA VAL A 10 2.96 -16.40 2.29
C VAL A 10 2.20 -15.09 2.14
N SER A 11 1.01 -15.15 1.55
CA SER A 11 0.13 -14.00 1.36
C SER A 11 -1.29 -14.45 1.01
N PRO A 12 -2.33 -13.63 1.20
CA PRO A 12 -3.56 -13.84 0.47
C PRO A 12 -3.30 -13.69 -1.04
N PHE A 13 -3.94 -14.57 -1.82
CA PHE A 13 -3.91 -14.54 -3.28
C PHE A 13 -5.36 -14.58 -3.82
N PRO A 14 -5.62 -14.18 -5.07
CA PRO A 14 -6.93 -14.42 -5.66
C PRO A 14 -7.36 -15.89 -5.54
N PRO A 15 -8.63 -16.18 -5.24
CA PRO A 15 -9.81 -15.32 -5.37
C PRO A 15 -10.13 -14.42 -4.15
N VAL A 16 -9.23 -14.29 -3.16
CA VAL A 16 -9.43 -13.36 -2.04
C VAL A 16 -9.49 -11.93 -2.57
N ARG A 17 -10.58 -11.21 -2.27
CA ARG A 17 -10.81 -9.85 -2.76
C ARG A 17 -10.13 -8.83 -1.87
N SER A 18 -8.84 -8.61 -2.07
CA SER A 18 -8.08 -7.56 -1.38
C SER A 18 -6.99 -6.99 -2.28
N GLY A 19 -6.61 -5.72 -2.04
CA GLY A 19 -5.51 -5.10 -2.76
C GLY A 19 -4.16 -5.78 -2.52
N ILE A 20 -3.99 -6.46 -1.37
CA ILE A 20 -2.78 -7.24 -1.05
C ILE A 20 -2.77 -8.53 -1.89
N ALA A 21 -3.93 -9.17 -2.10
CA ALA A 21 -4.02 -10.38 -2.91
C ALA A 21 -3.64 -10.10 -4.37
N ASP A 22 -4.17 -9.01 -4.95
CA ASP A 22 -3.83 -8.59 -6.31
C ASP A 22 -2.34 -8.26 -6.43
N PHE A 23 -1.82 -7.43 -5.52
CA PHE A 23 -0.40 -7.08 -5.46
C PHE A 23 0.49 -8.33 -5.37
N SER A 24 0.13 -9.28 -4.52
CA SER A 24 0.93 -10.50 -4.30
C SER A 24 0.93 -11.42 -5.52
N ALA A 25 -0.19 -11.53 -6.22
CA ALA A 25 -0.27 -12.31 -7.46
C ALA A 25 0.61 -11.68 -8.57
N GLU A 26 0.53 -10.36 -8.73
CA GLU A 26 1.36 -9.61 -9.69
C GLU A 26 2.86 -9.71 -9.36
N LEU A 27 3.22 -9.56 -8.07
CA LEU A 27 4.61 -9.71 -7.62
C LEU A 27 5.12 -11.14 -7.80
N LEU A 28 4.30 -12.16 -7.50
CA LEU A 28 4.67 -13.57 -7.70
C LEU A 28 5.02 -13.83 -9.17
N GLN A 29 4.19 -13.37 -10.11
CA GLN A 29 4.48 -13.52 -11.54
C GLN A 29 5.80 -12.88 -11.95
N ALA A 30 6.14 -11.72 -11.36
CA ALA A 30 7.39 -11.03 -11.64
C ALA A 30 8.61 -11.68 -10.94
N LEU A 31 8.41 -12.40 -9.82
CA LEU A 31 9.45 -13.12 -9.10
C LEU A 31 9.80 -14.48 -9.71
N LEU A 32 8.83 -15.19 -10.31
CA LEU A 32 9.04 -16.54 -10.86
C LEU A 32 10.21 -16.66 -11.85
N PRO A 33 10.54 -15.67 -12.69
CA PRO A 33 11.76 -15.72 -13.52
C PRO A 33 13.05 -15.64 -12.72
N LEU A 34 13.03 -15.07 -11.50
CA LEU A 34 14.22 -14.72 -10.71
C LEU A 34 14.53 -15.75 -9.60
N VAL A 35 13.49 -16.31 -8.97
CA VAL A 35 13.59 -17.23 -7.83
C VAL A 35 12.62 -18.41 -7.99
N ASP A 36 12.83 -19.48 -7.21
CA ASP A 36 11.88 -20.60 -7.13
C ASP A 36 10.87 -20.31 -6.02
N ALA A 37 9.82 -19.51 -6.36
CA ALA A 37 8.80 -19.11 -5.42
C ALA A 37 7.62 -20.07 -5.40
N VAL A 38 7.21 -20.48 -4.20
CA VAL A 38 6.02 -21.31 -3.95
C VAL A 38 5.01 -20.48 -3.15
N PRO A 39 3.80 -20.22 -3.69
CA PRO A 39 2.78 -19.47 -2.98
C PRO A 39 2.09 -20.32 -1.90
N TYR A 40 1.79 -19.68 -0.77
CA TYR A 40 1.02 -20.23 0.34
C TYR A 40 -0.01 -19.22 0.81
N SER A 41 -1.22 -19.67 1.12
CA SER A 41 -2.20 -18.82 1.81
C SER A 41 -1.76 -18.55 3.26
N PRO A 42 -2.31 -17.54 3.94
CA PRO A 42 -2.02 -17.34 5.36
C PRO A 42 -2.37 -18.53 6.25
N GLU A 43 -3.40 -19.33 5.91
CA GLU A 43 -3.76 -20.54 6.62
C GLU A 43 -2.70 -21.66 6.46
N GLU A 44 -1.94 -21.62 5.38
CA GLU A 44 -0.85 -22.55 5.09
C GLU A 44 0.53 -22.06 5.60
N ALA A 45 0.58 -20.93 6.32
CA ALA A 45 1.83 -20.30 6.75
C ALA A 45 2.75 -21.25 7.56
N ALA A 46 2.17 -22.06 8.45
CA ALA A 46 2.92 -23.07 9.22
C ALA A 46 3.56 -24.13 8.29
N ARG A 47 2.84 -24.55 7.23
CA ARG A 47 3.37 -25.47 6.22
C ARG A 47 4.53 -24.83 5.45
N ALA A 48 4.41 -23.56 5.06
CA ALA A 48 5.46 -22.81 4.39
C ALA A 48 6.74 -22.78 5.25
N SER A 49 6.61 -22.51 6.55
CA SER A 49 7.73 -22.47 7.50
C SER A 49 8.43 -23.84 7.62
N ALA A 50 7.68 -24.94 7.57
CA ALA A 50 8.20 -26.31 7.67
C ALA A 50 8.73 -26.90 6.35
N SER A 51 8.50 -26.24 5.20
CA SER A 51 8.82 -26.79 3.87
C SER A 51 10.28 -26.68 3.44
N GLY A 52 11.19 -26.16 4.29
CA GLY A 52 12.61 -26.13 4.03
C GLY A 52 13.07 -25.10 2.99
N HIS A 53 12.31 -24.03 2.76
CA HIS A 53 12.71 -22.90 1.92
C HIS A 53 13.96 -22.21 2.47
N ASP A 54 14.72 -21.55 1.61
CA ASP A 54 15.87 -20.74 2.00
C ASP A 54 15.43 -19.51 2.81
N VAL A 55 14.29 -18.92 2.41
CA VAL A 55 13.70 -17.72 3.01
C VAL A 55 12.20 -17.71 2.80
N LEU A 56 11.47 -17.08 3.72
CA LEU A 56 10.06 -16.76 3.56
C LEU A 56 9.89 -15.30 3.12
N LEU A 57 8.99 -15.04 2.18
CA LEU A 57 8.42 -13.73 1.91
C LEU A 57 7.01 -13.72 2.49
N VAL A 58 6.76 -12.88 3.48
CA VAL A 58 5.49 -12.85 4.20
C VAL A 58 4.85 -11.48 4.06
N HIS A 59 3.69 -11.41 3.43
CA HIS A 59 2.89 -10.20 3.40
C HIS A 59 1.91 -10.18 4.56
N ILE A 60 1.83 -9.06 5.25
CA ILE A 60 0.91 -8.85 6.36
C ILE A 60 0.25 -7.47 6.28
N GLY A 61 -1.05 -7.45 6.51
CA GLY A 61 -1.89 -6.25 6.52
C GLY A 61 -2.92 -6.30 7.63
N ASN A 62 -3.75 -5.27 7.70
CA ASN A 62 -4.69 -5.02 8.79
C ASN A 62 -6.04 -5.76 8.64
N ASP A 63 -6.04 -6.94 8.02
CA ASP A 63 -7.23 -7.77 7.79
C ASP A 63 -7.09 -9.12 8.50
N PRO A 64 -8.19 -9.68 9.07
CA PRO A 64 -8.19 -10.99 9.75
C PRO A 64 -7.64 -12.14 8.92
N VAL A 65 -7.68 -12.07 7.60
CA VAL A 65 -7.11 -13.08 6.70
C VAL A 65 -5.62 -13.34 6.96
N HIS A 66 -4.89 -12.34 7.48
CA HIS A 66 -3.46 -12.45 7.79
C HIS A 66 -3.14 -13.11 9.13
N ARG A 67 -4.15 -13.61 9.86
CA ARG A 67 -3.96 -14.20 11.19
C ARG A 67 -2.94 -15.34 11.19
N GLY A 68 -3.04 -16.27 10.24
CA GLY A 68 -2.09 -17.41 10.17
C GLY A 68 -0.66 -16.95 9.87
N SER A 69 -0.48 -15.90 9.06
CA SER A 69 0.83 -15.27 8.84
C SER A 69 1.40 -14.71 10.15
N TYR A 70 0.57 -14.03 10.96
CA TYR A 70 0.98 -13.51 12.26
C TYR A 70 1.38 -14.63 13.23
N GLU A 71 0.55 -15.66 13.36
CA GLU A 71 0.79 -16.80 14.24
C GLU A 71 2.10 -17.52 13.87
N MET A 72 2.35 -17.75 12.58
CA MET A 72 3.61 -18.34 12.10
C MET A 72 4.82 -17.43 12.36
N LEU A 73 4.71 -16.11 12.13
CA LEU A 73 5.80 -15.17 12.38
C LEU A 73 6.19 -15.11 13.86
N THR A 74 5.23 -15.27 14.76
CA THR A 74 5.44 -15.19 16.22
C THR A 74 5.72 -16.52 16.87
N ASP A 75 5.80 -17.61 16.11
CA ASP A 75 6.24 -18.92 16.57
C ASP A 75 7.74 -18.90 16.91
N ASP A 76 8.07 -19.24 18.16
CA ASP A 76 9.46 -19.26 18.64
C ASP A 76 10.28 -20.42 18.05
N GLU A 77 9.61 -21.46 17.52
CA GLU A 77 10.25 -22.61 16.87
C GLU A 77 10.60 -22.35 15.41
N ARG A 78 10.17 -21.25 14.84
CA ARG A 78 10.46 -20.89 13.44
C ARG A 78 11.97 -20.67 13.22
N VAL A 79 12.55 -21.48 12.37
CA VAL A 79 13.99 -21.43 12.03
C VAL A 79 14.27 -20.79 10.66
N THR A 80 13.25 -20.71 9.78
CA THR A 80 13.41 -20.13 8.45
C THR A 80 13.34 -18.60 8.54
N PRO A 81 14.35 -17.86 8.01
CA PRO A 81 14.34 -16.41 8.01
C PRO A 81 13.15 -15.88 7.21
N ALA A 82 12.54 -14.77 7.66
CA ALA A 82 11.41 -14.17 7.00
C ALA A 82 11.69 -12.72 6.63
N VAL A 83 11.54 -12.40 5.34
CA VAL A 83 11.35 -11.03 4.87
C VAL A 83 9.87 -10.72 5.01
N VAL A 84 9.54 -9.71 5.80
CA VAL A 84 8.14 -9.35 6.07
C VAL A 84 7.81 -8.05 5.37
N THR A 85 6.82 -8.07 4.48
CA THR A 85 6.25 -6.87 3.88
C THR A 85 5.07 -6.39 4.71
N LEU A 86 5.22 -5.24 5.35
CA LEU A 86 4.20 -4.61 6.19
C LEU A 86 3.36 -3.64 5.34
N HIS A 87 2.17 -4.06 4.93
CA HIS A 87 1.28 -3.25 4.10
C HIS A 87 0.58 -2.14 4.87
N ASP A 88 0.24 -2.41 6.13
CA ASP A 88 -0.36 -1.46 7.07
C ASP A 88 0.52 -1.38 8.32
N TYR A 89 0.85 -0.17 8.78
CA TYR A 89 1.62 -0.02 10.02
C TYR A 89 0.80 -0.45 11.25
N SER A 90 -0.47 -0.07 11.32
CA SER A 90 -1.37 -0.54 12.35
C SER A 90 -2.08 -1.81 11.90
N LEU A 91 -1.84 -2.91 12.60
CA LEU A 91 -2.49 -4.20 12.42
C LEU A 91 -3.67 -4.40 13.38
N HIS A 92 -4.15 -3.35 14.04
CA HIS A 92 -5.07 -3.46 15.16
C HIS A 92 -6.42 -4.07 14.77
N HIS A 93 -6.96 -3.81 13.56
CA HIS A 93 -8.19 -4.46 13.08
C HIS A 93 -8.04 -5.96 12.94
N LEU A 94 -6.86 -6.45 12.50
CA LEU A 94 -6.55 -7.88 12.47
C LEU A 94 -6.79 -8.51 13.83
N PHE A 95 -6.29 -7.87 14.91
CA PHE A 95 -6.43 -8.39 16.28
C PHE A 95 -7.84 -8.22 16.84
N ALA A 96 -8.48 -7.07 16.58
CA ALA A 96 -9.84 -6.84 17.03
C ALA A 96 -10.79 -7.88 16.43
N ALA A 97 -10.76 -8.10 15.13
CA ALA A 97 -11.60 -9.08 14.46
C ALA A 97 -11.23 -10.52 14.82
N ALA A 98 -9.93 -10.88 14.87
CA ALA A 98 -9.50 -12.24 15.16
C ALA A 98 -9.75 -12.68 16.60
N TYR A 99 -9.85 -11.74 17.53
CA TYR A 99 -9.95 -12.07 18.96
C TYR A 99 -11.20 -11.47 19.63
N LEU A 100 -11.49 -10.16 19.50
CA LEU A 100 -12.64 -9.55 20.17
C LEU A 100 -13.97 -10.00 19.56
N ASP A 101 -14.09 -9.92 18.22
CA ASP A 101 -15.32 -10.34 17.54
C ASP A 101 -15.55 -11.85 17.63
N ALA A 102 -14.48 -12.62 17.86
CA ALA A 102 -14.55 -14.05 18.11
C ALA A 102 -14.76 -14.41 19.60
N GLY A 103 -14.98 -13.43 20.49
CA GLY A 103 -15.18 -13.66 21.93
C GLY A 103 -13.93 -14.11 22.69
N ARG A 104 -12.73 -13.92 22.12
CA ARG A 104 -11.43 -14.35 22.68
C ARG A 104 -10.72 -13.17 23.35
N GLU A 105 -11.41 -12.48 24.25
CA GLU A 105 -10.97 -11.21 24.84
C GLU A 105 -9.62 -11.32 25.58
N ASP A 106 -9.38 -12.40 26.34
CA ASP A 106 -8.10 -12.60 27.03
C ASP A 106 -6.93 -12.80 26.05
N ALA A 107 -7.18 -13.37 24.87
CA ALA A 107 -6.16 -13.48 23.84
C ALA A 107 -5.80 -12.09 23.27
N TYR A 108 -6.80 -11.25 23.01
CA TYR A 108 -6.58 -9.87 22.62
C TYR A 108 -5.77 -9.10 23.68
N GLY A 109 -6.11 -9.24 24.97
CA GLY A 109 -5.37 -8.62 26.06
C GLY A 109 -3.89 -9.05 26.11
N ARG A 110 -3.61 -10.34 25.88
CA ARG A 110 -2.23 -10.84 25.78
C ARG A 110 -1.47 -10.21 24.61
N GLU A 111 -2.11 -10.08 23.46
CA GLU A 111 -1.47 -9.46 22.29
C GLU A 111 -1.24 -7.96 22.49
N LEU A 112 -2.14 -7.24 23.18
CA LEU A 112 -1.90 -5.85 23.58
C LEU A 112 -0.64 -5.73 24.45
N VAL A 113 -0.48 -6.60 25.43
CA VAL A 113 0.70 -6.61 26.32
C VAL A 113 1.95 -7.00 25.54
N ARG A 114 1.89 -8.02 24.67
CA ARG A 114 3.01 -8.46 23.83
C ARG A 114 3.56 -7.33 22.96
N ASN A 115 2.66 -6.56 22.33
CA ASN A 115 3.03 -5.50 21.41
C ASN A 115 3.36 -4.16 22.10
N HIS A 116 2.76 -3.86 23.25
CA HIS A 116 2.85 -2.52 23.86
C HIS A 116 3.28 -2.52 25.33
N GLY A 117 3.61 -3.69 25.90
CA GLY A 117 4.06 -3.80 27.29
C GLY A 117 3.06 -3.21 28.27
N GLU A 118 3.56 -2.39 29.18
CA GLU A 118 2.77 -1.75 30.23
C GLU A 118 1.64 -0.85 29.70
N LYS A 119 1.88 -0.13 28.61
CA LYS A 119 0.85 0.71 27.97
C LYS A 119 -0.31 -0.15 27.43
N GLY A 120 0.00 -1.33 26.87
CA GLY A 120 -1.01 -2.29 26.42
C GLY A 120 -1.81 -2.89 27.59
N ARG A 121 -1.15 -3.20 28.72
CA ARG A 121 -1.80 -3.69 29.93
C ARG A 121 -2.80 -2.68 30.48
N GLN A 122 -2.41 -1.42 30.58
CA GLN A 122 -3.29 -0.34 31.05
C GLN A 122 -4.51 -0.13 30.15
N LEU A 123 -4.33 -0.20 28.83
CA LEU A 123 -5.46 -0.14 27.89
C LEU A 123 -6.41 -1.33 28.11
N TRP A 124 -5.85 -2.53 28.21
CA TRP A 124 -6.64 -3.74 28.42
C TRP A 124 -7.46 -3.72 29.73
N GLU A 125 -6.85 -3.29 30.84
CA GLU A 125 -7.54 -3.13 32.13
C GLU A 125 -8.73 -2.15 32.03
N ARG A 126 -8.57 -1.03 31.32
CA ARG A 126 -9.66 -0.09 31.06
C ARG A 126 -10.77 -0.70 30.21
N MET A 127 -10.43 -1.48 29.19
CA MET A 127 -11.42 -2.16 28.34
C MET A 127 -12.20 -3.22 29.11
N ARG A 128 -11.55 -4.01 29.97
CA ARG A 128 -12.22 -4.99 30.87
C ARG A 128 -13.15 -4.31 31.86
N GLY A 129 -12.91 -3.08 32.25
CA GLY A 129 -13.78 -2.26 33.09
C GLY A 129 -15.05 -1.74 32.40
N GLY A 130 -15.34 -2.18 31.18
CA GLY A 130 -16.56 -1.85 30.43
C GLY A 130 -16.40 -0.73 29.38
N ALA A 131 -15.22 -0.12 29.23
CA ALA A 131 -14.97 0.88 28.20
C ALA A 131 -14.55 0.20 26.89
N ARG A 132 -15.50 -0.15 26.03
CA ARG A 132 -15.17 -0.53 24.63
C ARG A 132 -14.67 0.70 23.88
N ILE A 133 -13.35 0.92 23.88
CA ILE A 133 -12.71 2.02 23.15
C ILE A 133 -12.17 1.46 21.85
N PRO A 134 -12.76 1.79 20.67
CA PRO A 134 -12.28 1.31 19.39
C PRO A 134 -11.01 2.09 18.99
N VAL A 135 -9.91 1.82 19.70
CA VAL A 135 -8.62 2.50 19.48
C VAL A 135 -8.09 2.30 18.07
N TRP A 136 -8.46 1.20 17.41
CA TRP A 136 -8.11 0.91 16.02
C TRP A 136 -8.73 1.90 15.02
N ASP A 137 -9.87 2.50 15.36
CA ASP A 137 -10.53 3.53 14.55
C ASP A 137 -10.15 4.95 14.98
N LEU A 138 -10.01 5.16 16.31
CA LEU A 138 -9.80 6.49 16.88
C LEU A 138 -8.33 6.92 16.86
N ASP A 139 -7.42 6.01 17.20
CA ASP A 139 -5.98 6.28 17.31
C ASP A 139 -5.14 5.04 16.95
N PRO A 140 -5.15 4.62 15.67
CA PRO A 140 -4.45 3.42 15.23
C PRO A 140 -2.92 3.51 15.40
N TRP A 141 -2.37 4.73 15.52
CA TRP A 141 -0.92 4.95 15.65
C TRP A 141 -0.40 4.76 17.06
N SER A 142 -1.21 5.02 18.08
CA SER A 142 -0.80 4.84 19.48
C SER A 142 -0.75 3.36 19.90
N TYR A 143 -1.51 2.50 19.22
CA TYR A 143 -1.57 1.06 19.49
C TYR A 143 -1.54 0.27 18.18
N PRO A 144 -0.44 0.31 17.41
CA PRO A 144 -0.41 -0.27 16.06
C PRO A 144 -0.43 -1.79 16.04
N MET A 145 -0.14 -2.50 17.12
CA MET A 145 -0.11 -3.98 17.20
C MET A 145 0.87 -4.64 16.21
N SER A 146 1.82 -3.91 15.67
CA SER A 146 2.80 -4.40 14.69
C SER A 146 4.21 -4.62 15.27
N THR A 147 4.44 -4.24 16.54
CA THR A 147 5.77 -4.28 17.15
C THR A 147 6.37 -5.68 17.14
N GLU A 148 5.56 -6.71 17.44
CA GLU A 148 6.05 -8.09 17.45
C GLU A 148 6.39 -8.59 16.03
N VAL A 149 5.58 -8.25 15.04
CA VAL A 149 5.85 -8.56 13.62
C VAL A 149 7.17 -7.92 13.16
N ILE A 150 7.37 -6.64 13.49
CA ILE A 150 8.58 -5.89 13.15
C ILE A 150 9.81 -6.57 13.77
N ARG A 151 9.73 -6.94 15.05
CA ARG A 151 10.82 -7.59 15.79
C ARG A 151 11.17 -8.97 15.25
N ARG A 152 10.18 -9.70 14.72
CA ARG A 152 10.35 -11.08 14.18
C ARG A 152 10.79 -11.12 12.72
N ALA A 153 10.77 -10.01 12.01
CA ALA A 153 11.27 -9.93 10.65
C ALA A 153 12.82 -10.04 10.64
N GLU A 154 13.37 -10.85 9.74
CA GLU A 154 14.81 -10.79 9.43
C GLU A 154 15.14 -9.49 8.73
N ILE A 155 14.32 -9.12 7.74
CA ILE A 155 14.29 -7.81 7.10
C ILE A 155 12.83 -7.40 6.96
N LEU A 156 12.49 -6.17 7.38
CA LEU A 156 11.17 -5.59 7.17
C LEU A 156 11.15 -4.77 5.88
N VAL A 157 10.20 -5.05 5.01
CA VAL A 157 9.88 -4.22 3.84
C VAL A 157 8.72 -3.30 4.20
N ALA A 158 8.92 -2.00 4.02
CA ALA A 158 7.90 -0.96 4.14
C ALA A 158 7.70 -0.25 2.80
N HIS A 159 6.46 0.14 2.47
CA HIS A 159 6.16 0.81 1.21
C HIS A 159 6.25 2.35 1.29
N SER A 160 6.65 2.89 2.45
CA SER A 160 6.74 4.33 2.66
C SER A 160 7.80 4.68 3.72
N ARG A 161 8.36 5.88 3.61
CA ARG A 161 9.29 6.44 4.60
C ARG A 161 8.63 6.59 5.97
N LEU A 162 7.33 6.93 5.97
CA LEU A 162 6.56 7.05 7.20
C LEU A 162 6.53 5.73 7.98
N VAL A 163 6.21 4.62 7.31
CA VAL A 163 6.17 3.29 7.93
C VAL A 163 7.57 2.82 8.29
N ALA A 164 8.55 2.98 7.39
CA ALA A 164 9.94 2.60 7.67
C ALA A 164 10.48 3.33 8.90
N GLY A 165 10.31 4.66 8.98
CA GLY A 165 10.73 5.45 10.13
C GLY A 165 9.97 5.11 11.42
N SER A 166 8.69 4.72 11.32
CA SER A 166 7.91 4.30 12.49
C SER A 166 8.34 2.93 13.00
N ALA A 167 8.64 2.00 12.10
CA ALA A 167 9.17 0.68 12.44
C ALA A 167 10.53 0.78 13.14
N LEU A 168 11.45 1.61 12.62
CA LEU A 168 12.75 1.87 13.24
C LEU A 168 12.64 2.51 14.62
N ARG A 169 11.68 3.41 14.83
CA ARG A 169 11.43 3.98 16.16
C ARG A 169 10.88 2.96 17.15
N ALA A 170 10.02 2.05 16.67
CA ALA A 170 9.45 0.99 17.51
C ALA A 170 10.46 -0.13 17.82
N CYS A 171 11.30 -0.48 16.85
CA CYS A 171 12.29 -1.56 16.95
C CYS A 171 13.61 -1.12 16.27
N PRO A 172 14.49 -0.40 16.97
CA PRO A 172 15.72 0.17 16.39
C PRO A 172 16.70 -0.87 15.82
N ASP A 173 16.65 -2.10 16.33
CA ASP A 173 17.54 -3.19 15.92
C ASP A 173 17.00 -3.99 14.71
N THR A 174 15.86 -3.59 14.14
CA THR A 174 15.29 -4.26 12.97
C THR A 174 15.80 -3.62 11.69
N ASP A 175 16.21 -4.45 10.74
CA ASP A 175 16.57 -3.99 9.41
C ASP A 175 15.32 -3.67 8.60
N VAL A 176 15.21 -2.42 8.16
CA VAL A 176 14.05 -1.92 7.41
C VAL A 176 14.48 -1.42 6.04
N VAL A 177 13.79 -1.90 5.02
CA VAL A 177 14.00 -1.52 3.62
C VAL A 177 12.72 -0.89 3.06
N GLU A 178 12.85 0.26 2.39
CA GLU A 178 11.74 0.88 1.67
C GLU A 178 11.70 0.34 0.23
N LEU A 179 10.65 -0.42 -0.10
CA LEU A 179 10.36 -0.82 -1.48
C LEU A 179 8.99 -0.28 -1.89
N PRO A 180 8.86 0.37 -3.06
CA PRO A 180 7.57 0.88 -3.50
C PRO A 180 6.59 -0.24 -3.85
N LEU A 181 5.29 0.06 -3.83
CA LEU A 181 4.33 -0.76 -4.56
C LEU A 181 4.64 -0.69 -6.06
N HIS A 182 4.60 -1.84 -6.74
CA HIS A 182 4.71 -1.84 -8.19
C HIS A 182 3.43 -1.33 -8.86
N VAL A 183 3.58 -0.93 -10.11
CA VAL A 183 2.49 -0.45 -10.97
C VAL A 183 2.49 -1.27 -12.24
N VAL A 184 1.41 -2.03 -12.45
CA VAL A 184 1.23 -2.78 -13.69
C VAL A 184 0.85 -1.86 -14.85
N PRO A 185 1.32 -2.13 -16.07
CA PRO A 185 0.86 -1.44 -17.26
C PRO A 185 -0.66 -1.58 -17.41
N ALA A 186 -1.36 -0.47 -17.51
CA ALA A 186 -2.81 -0.43 -17.55
C ALA A 186 -3.34 -0.53 -18.99
N PRO A 187 -4.37 -1.35 -19.26
CA PRO A 187 -5.07 -1.32 -20.54
C PRO A 187 -5.79 0.04 -20.71
N ARG A 188 -5.73 0.58 -21.93
CA ARG A 188 -6.38 1.85 -22.25
C ARG A 188 -7.54 1.64 -23.20
N THR A 189 -8.70 2.17 -22.83
CA THR A 189 -9.88 2.25 -23.68
C THR A 189 -10.00 3.68 -24.21
N PRO A 190 -10.38 3.91 -25.48
CA PRO A 190 -10.69 5.26 -25.96
C PRO A 190 -11.71 5.95 -25.02
N ARG A 191 -11.40 7.19 -24.62
CA ARG A 191 -12.13 7.93 -23.60
C ARG A 191 -13.66 7.93 -23.80
N GLU A 192 -14.12 8.22 -25.04
CA GLU A 192 -15.56 8.21 -25.33
C GLU A 192 -16.19 6.83 -25.21
N ALA A 193 -15.50 5.79 -25.66
CA ALA A 193 -15.97 4.41 -25.54
C ALA A 193 -16.08 3.99 -24.07
N ALA A 194 -15.08 4.33 -23.25
CA ALA A 194 -15.08 4.10 -21.81
C ALA A 194 -16.25 4.82 -21.12
N ARG A 195 -16.46 6.09 -21.46
CA ARG A 195 -17.59 6.88 -20.91
C ARG A 195 -18.94 6.33 -21.30
N ARG A 196 -19.14 5.96 -22.57
CA ARG A 196 -20.40 5.35 -23.04
C ARG A 196 -20.66 4.02 -22.34
N ALA A 197 -19.65 3.17 -22.18
CA ALA A 197 -19.80 1.88 -21.52
C ALA A 197 -20.22 2.00 -20.04
N LEU A 198 -19.82 3.08 -19.36
CA LEU A 198 -20.14 3.32 -17.95
C LEU A 198 -21.27 4.36 -17.73
N GLY A 199 -21.91 4.83 -18.80
CA GLY A 199 -22.96 5.86 -18.70
C GLY A 199 -22.45 7.22 -18.20
N LEU A 200 -21.18 7.54 -18.43
CA LEU A 200 -20.58 8.79 -18.00
C LEU A 200 -20.82 9.92 -19.03
N PRO A 201 -20.92 11.19 -18.62
CA PRO A 201 -21.13 12.29 -19.53
C PRO A 201 -19.95 12.48 -20.49
N LEU A 202 -20.25 12.82 -21.75
CA LEU A 202 -19.24 13.05 -22.79
C LEU A 202 -18.74 14.50 -22.83
N ASP A 203 -19.55 15.43 -22.35
CA ASP A 203 -19.46 16.88 -22.53
C ASP A 203 -18.93 17.64 -21.32
N ARG A 204 -18.65 16.95 -20.22
CA ARG A 204 -18.15 17.58 -18.99
C ARG A 204 -17.00 16.79 -18.34
N PRO A 205 -16.18 17.44 -17.49
CA PRO A 205 -15.13 16.75 -16.77
C PRO A 205 -15.67 15.65 -15.83
N VAL A 206 -14.92 14.54 -15.74
CA VAL A 206 -15.23 13.39 -14.89
C VAL A 206 -14.12 13.19 -13.86
N ALA A 207 -14.49 13.26 -12.59
CA ALA A 207 -13.67 12.86 -11.46
C ALA A 207 -14.03 11.44 -11.03
N VAL A 208 -13.05 10.64 -10.61
CA VAL A 208 -13.31 9.28 -10.12
C VAL A 208 -12.81 9.11 -8.69
N THR A 209 -13.53 8.32 -7.89
CA THR A 209 -13.10 7.75 -6.63
C THR A 209 -13.28 6.24 -6.72
N LEU A 210 -12.18 5.47 -6.74
CA LEU A 210 -12.21 4.04 -7.03
C LEU A 210 -11.64 3.18 -5.89
N GLY A 211 -12.17 1.96 -5.77
CA GLY A 211 -11.75 0.90 -4.87
C GLY A 211 -12.67 0.72 -3.67
N LEU A 212 -12.32 -0.20 -2.74
CA LEU A 212 -13.14 -0.51 -1.56
C LEU A 212 -13.47 0.76 -0.78
N LEU A 213 -14.75 1.05 -0.63
CA LEU A 213 -15.24 2.25 0.06
C LEU A 213 -15.35 1.97 1.56
N THR A 214 -14.58 2.73 2.33
CA THR A 214 -14.60 2.74 3.79
C THR A 214 -14.82 4.18 4.28
N PRO A 215 -15.27 4.39 5.52
CA PRO A 215 -15.41 5.74 6.09
C PRO A 215 -14.12 6.56 6.00
N ALA A 216 -12.96 5.92 6.13
CA ALA A 216 -11.65 6.57 6.02
C ALA A 216 -11.37 7.16 4.64
N LYS A 217 -12.04 6.70 3.57
CA LYS A 217 -11.96 7.31 2.21
C LYS A 217 -12.70 8.63 2.07
N ARG A 218 -13.48 9.03 3.09
CA ARG A 218 -14.08 10.37 3.22
C ARG A 218 -14.88 10.83 2.00
N VAL A 219 -15.54 9.90 1.30
CA VAL A 219 -16.34 10.21 0.10
C VAL A 219 -17.41 11.27 0.41
N GLY A 220 -17.97 11.28 1.63
CA GLY A 220 -18.88 12.33 2.09
C GLY A 220 -18.28 13.74 1.97
N LYS A 221 -16.97 13.90 2.26
CA LYS A 221 -16.29 15.21 2.09
C LYS A 221 -16.12 15.60 0.63
N VAL A 222 -15.97 14.62 -0.27
CA VAL A 222 -15.99 14.88 -1.72
C VAL A 222 -17.37 15.35 -2.16
N LEU A 223 -18.45 14.75 -1.65
CA LEU A 223 -19.83 15.19 -1.94
C LEU A 223 -20.13 16.59 -1.39
N GLU A 224 -19.70 16.88 -0.15
CA GLU A 224 -19.84 18.23 0.44
C GLU A 224 -19.10 19.28 -0.41
N ALA A 225 -17.87 18.98 -0.84
CA ALA A 225 -17.08 19.87 -1.68
C ALA A 225 -17.73 20.09 -3.06
N LEU A 226 -18.21 19.01 -3.68
CA LEU A 226 -18.91 19.09 -4.96
C LEU A 226 -20.21 19.91 -4.83
N GLY A 227 -20.98 19.71 -3.75
CA GLY A 227 -22.22 20.44 -3.46
C GLY A 227 -22.00 21.94 -3.24
N SER A 228 -20.85 22.36 -2.71
CA SER A 228 -20.50 23.77 -2.49
C SER A 228 -20.13 24.50 -3.78
N LEU A 229 -19.80 23.80 -4.88
CA LEU A 229 -19.48 24.40 -6.16
C LEU A 229 -20.75 24.84 -6.92
N PRO A 230 -20.70 25.94 -7.69
CA PRO A 230 -21.80 26.30 -8.59
C PRO A 230 -21.96 25.21 -9.67
N PRO A 231 -23.20 24.94 -10.16
CA PRO A 231 -23.47 23.82 -11.08
C PRO A 231 -22.54 23.76 -12.32
N GLY A 232 -22.22 24.92 -12.92
CA GLY A 232 -21.33 25.00 -14.09
C GLY A 232 -19.84 24.75 -13.80
N ARG A 233 -19.47 24.58 -12.53
CA ARG A 233 -18.10 24.30 -12.08
C ARG A 233 -17.97 22.96 -11.37
N ARG A 234 -18.99 22.11 -11.43
CA ARG A 234 -18.98 20.76 -10.86
C ARG A 234 -18.49 19.75 -11.88
N PRO A 235 -17.38 19.04 -11.67
CA PRO A 235 -17.11 17.81 -12.44
C PRO A 235 -18.18 16.75 -12.12
N PHE A 236 -18.41 15.83 -13.03
CA PHE A 236 -19.20 14.63 -12.72
C PHE A 236 -18.35 13.71 -11.84
N LEU A 237 -18.89 13.20 -10.74
CA LEU A 237 -18.20 12.28 -9.84
C LEU A 237 -18.71 10.86 -10.07
N PHE A 238 -17.81 9.96 -10.49
CA PHE A 238 -18.07 8.53 -10.53
C PHE A 238 -17.42 7.85 -9.32
N VAL A 239 -18.24 7.19 -8.50
CA VAL A 239 -17.81 6.47 -7.29
C VAL A 239 -17.86 4.98 -7.57
N GLY A 240 -16.68 4.38 -7.80
CA GLY A 240 -16.52 2.95 -8.06
C GLY A 240 -16.14 2.21 -6.77
N GLY A 241 -17.08 1.46 -6.24
CA GLY A 241 -17.02 0.67 -5.02
C GLY A 241 -18.43 0.36 -4.53
N THR A 242 -18.59 -0.69 -3.76
CA THR A 242 -19.90 -1.08 -3.23
C THR A 242 -20.42 -0.03 -2.23
N VAL A 243 -21.59 0.50 -2.49
CA VAL A 243 -22.32 1.41 -1.59
C VAL A 243 -23.72 0.83 -1.41
N PRO A 244 -24.10 0.36 -0.21
CA PRO A 244 -25.46 -0.08 0.09
C PRO A 244 -26.52 0.98 -0.22
N ASP A 245 -27.75 0.55 -0.46
CA ASP A 245 -28.83 1.48 -0.84
C ASP A 245 -29.25 2.41 0.31
N ASP A 246 -29.11 1.97 1.54
CA ASP A 246 -29.35 2.72 2.78
C ASP A 246 -28.13 3.50 3.28
N ASP A 247 -27.01 3.48 2.53
CA ASP A 247 -25.78 4.16 2.92
C ASP A 247 -25.98 5.69 3.02
N PRO A 248 -25.43 6.34 4.06
CA PRO A 248 -25.47 7.79 4.22
C PRO A 248 -24.96 8.59 3.01
N LEU A 249 -24.08 8.03 2.18
CA LEU A 249 -23.60 8.70 0.96
C LEU A 249 -24.72 8.94 -0.05
N ARG A 250 -25.64 7.97 -0.22
CA ARG A 250 -26.81 8.16 -1.10
C ARG A 250 -27.79 9.22 -0.56
N ALA A 251 -27.93 9.27 0.76
CA ALA A 251 -28.72 10.33 1.42
C ALA A 251 -28.06 11.71 1.22
N ALA A 252 -26.73 11.79 1.36
CA ALA A 252 -25.98 13.03 1.13
C ALA A 252 -26.11 13.53 -0.31
N VAL A 253 -26.08 12.65 -1.32
CA VAL A 253 -26.31 13.03 -2.73
C VAL A 253 -27.66 13.71 -2.89
N ARG A 254 -28.73 13.17 -2.30
CA ARG A 254 -30.08 13.77 -2.36
C ARG A 254 -30.15 15.12 -1.61
N GLN A 255 -29.60 15.18 -0.39
CA GLN A 255 -29.58 16.40 0.42
C GLN A 255 -28.83 17.55 -0.26
N LEU A 256 -27.72 17.24 -0.92
CA LEU A 256 -26.88 18.20 -1.63
C LEU A 256 -27.37 18.49 -3.07
N ARG A 257 -28.43 17.82 -3.53
CA ARG A 257 -29.00 17.92 -4.89
C ARG A 257 -27.98 17.63 -5.98
N LEU A 258 -27.28 16.50 -5.80
CA LEU A 258 -26.17 16.04 -6.68
C LEU A 258 -26.58 14.85 -7.57
N GLU A 259 -27.85 14.50 -7.69
CA GLU A 259 -28.33 13.31 -8.42
C GLU A 259 -27.92 13.33 -9.91
N ARG A 260 -27.69 14.52 -10.48
CA ARG A 260 -27.20 14.69 -11.86
C ARG A 260 -25.68 14.79 -11.97
N ASP A 261 -25.00 14.85 -10.84
CA ASP A 261 -23.56 15.11 -10.75
C ASP A 261 -22.78 13.91 -10.23
N VAL A 262 -23.46 12.89 -9.68
CA VAL A 262 -22.82 11.73 -9.03
C VAL A 262 -23.45 10.42 -9.52
N ALA A 263 -22.61 9.44 -9.84
CA ALA A 263 -23.05 8.06 -10.07
C ALA A 263 -22.24 7.09 -9.20
N PHE A 264 -22.91 6.05 -8.72
CA PHE A 264 -22.31 4.92 -8.00
C PHE A 264 -22.22 3.72 -8.93
N GLY A 265 -21.00 3.27 -9.24
CA GLY A 265 -20.75 2.15 -10.16
C GLY A 265 -20.82 0.77 -9.49
N GLY A 266 -21.01 0.71 -8.15
CA GLY A 266 -20.96 -0.55 -7.43
C GLY A 266 -19.54 -1.18 -7.43
N TYR A 267 -19.47 -2.49 -7.20
CA TYR A 267 -18.22 -3.23 -7.33
C TYR A 267 -17.74 -3.19 -8.78
N LEU A 268 -16.50 -2.80 -8.98
CA LEU A 268 -15.89 -2.78 -10.31
C LEU A 268 -15.04 -4.03 -10.51
N SER A 269 -15.24 -4.68 -11.65
CA SER A 269 -14.25 -5.62 -12.18
C SER A 269 -12.95 -4.90 -12.49
N GLU A 270 -11.85 -5.61 -12.68
CA GLU A 270 -10.60 -4.98 -13.11
C GLU A 270 -10.77 -4.24 -14.45
N GLU A 271 -11.51 -4.81 -15.38
CA GLU A 271 -11.83 -4.19 -16.66
C GLU A 271 -12.59 -2.87 -16.49
N ASP A 272 -13.61 -2.85 -15.62
CA ASP A 272 -14.40 -1.63 -15.36
C ASP A 272 -13.61 -0.59 -14.55
N PHE A 273 -12.69 -1.02 -13.68
CA PHE A 273 -11.75 -0.11 -13.03
C PHE A 273 -10.91 0.65 -14.06
N TRP A 274 -10.36 -0.06 -15.05
CA TRP A 274 -9.55 0.56 -16.11
C TRP A 274 -10.40 1.37 -17.11
N ARG A 275 -11.64 0.96 -17.35
CA ARG A 275 -12.61 1.76 -18.10
C ARG A 275 -12.91 3.09 -17.36
N ALA A 276 -13.16 3.02 -16.06
CA ALA A 276 -13.38 4.22 -15.25
C ALA A 276 -12.18 5.16 -15.28
N ALA A 277 -10.96 4.63 -15.14
CA ALA A 277 -9.73 5.40 -15.28
C ALA A 277 -9.60 6.01 -16.68
N SER A 278 -9.95 5.26 -17.76
CA SER A 278 -9.89 5.74 -19.15
C SER A 278 -10.91 6.84 -19.45
N GLY A 279 -12.05 6.83 -18.77
CA GLY A 279 -13.10 7.86 -18.89
C GLY A 279 -12.86 9.11 -18.04
N ALA A 280 -11.96 9.05 -17.07
CA ALA A 280 -11.72 10.10 -16.09
C ALA A 280 -10.78 11.21 -16.59
N ASP A 281 -10.88 12.38 -15.98
CA ASP A 281 -9.96 13.51 -16.13
C ASP A 281 -9.05 13.69 -14.92
N LEU A 282 -9.51 13.24 -13.74
CA LEU A 282 -8.79 13.27 -12.48
C LEU A 282 -9.32 12.20 -11.53
N ALA A 283 -8.52 11.87 -10.54
CA ALA A 283 -8.96 10.99 -9.47
C ALA A 283 -8.87 11.69 -8.10
N VAL A 284 -9.82 11.37 -7.23
CA VAL A 284 -9.86 11.82 -5.84
C VAL A 284 -9.73 10.58 -4.95
N ASN A 285 -8.72 10.55 -4.09
CA ASN A 285 -8.53 9.45 -3.15
C ASN A 285 -8.12 10.00 -1.78
N LEU A 286 -9.11 10.34 -0.98
CA LEU A 286 -8.90 10.82 0.37
C LEU A 286 -8.65 9.65 1.35
N ARG A 287 -7.96 9.94 2.46
CA ARG A 287 -7.72 8.96 3.51
C ARG A 287 -7.49 9.63 4.86
N TYR A 288 -8.41 9.39 5.80
CA TYR A 288 -8.22 9.78 7.20
C TYR A 288 -9.28 9.10 8.10
N PRO A 289 -8.90 8.53 9.26
CA PRO A 289 -7.51 8.30 9.66
C PRO A 289 -6.79 7.31 8.74
N THR A 290 -5.46 7.31 8.79
CA THR A 290 -4.61 6.33 8.10
C THR A 290 -4.07 5.32 9.10
N VAL A 291 -3.95 4.07 8.69
CA VAL A 291 -3.29 2.99 9.44
C VAL A 291 -1.85 2.76 8.97
N GLY A 292 -1.32 3.68 8.13
CA GLY A 292 0.02 3.57 7.56
C GLY A 292 0.08 2.81 6.23
N GLU A 293 -1.07 2.60 5.61
CA GLU A 293 -1.20 1.92 4.32
C GLU A 293 -0.66 2.76 3.15
N THR A 294 -0.16 2.07 2.15
CA THR A 294 0.08 2.61 0.80
C THR A 294 -1.07 2.21 -0.11
N SER A 295 -1.66 3.16 -0.83
CA SER A 295 -2.86 2.91 -1.62
C SER A 295 -2.55 2.30 -2.99
N GLY A 296 -2.86 1.03 -3.21
CA GLY A 296 -2.77 0.38 -4.51
C GLY A 296 -3.60 1.09 -5.59
N ALA A 297 -4.82 1.55 -5.25
CA ALA A 297 -5.66 2.29 -6.20
C ALA A 297 -5.00 3.62 -6.64
N VAL A 298 -4.37 4.35 -5.71
CA VAL A 298 -3.62 5.58 -6.05
C VAL A 298 -2.42 5.26 -6.94
N CYS A 299 -1.66 4.21 -6.64
CA CYS A 299 -0.53 3.79 -7.47
C CYS A 299 -0.99 3.43 -8.89
N ARG A 300 -2.06 2.67 -9.03
CA ARG A 300 -2.65 2.28 -10.33
C ARG A 300 -3.15 3.50 -11.11
N LEU A 301 -3.89 4.42 -10.48
CA LEU A 301 -4.42 5.63 -11.12
C LEU A 301 -3.32 6.62 -11.50
N ALA A 302 -2.28 6.77 -10.67
CA ALA A 302 -1.10 7.54 -11.01
C ALA A 302 -0.36 6.93 -12.21
N GLY A 303 -0.10 5.63 -12.18
CA GLY A 303 0.54 4.93 -13.30
C GLY A 303 -0.27 4.95 -14.59
N PHE A 304 -1.59 5.02 -14.49
CA PHE A 304 -2.47 5.28 -15.64
C PHE A 304 -2.28 6.69 -16.22
N GLY A 305 -1.81 7.64 -15.44
CA GLY A 305 -1.59 9.03 -15.85
C GLY A 305 -2.73 9.95 -15.44
N LEU A 306 -3.48 9.65 -14.38
CA LEU A 306 -4.46 10.57 -13.83
C LEU A 306 -3.81 11.50 -12.79
N PRO A 307 -4.07 12.82 -12.87
CA PRO A 307 -3.76 13.72 -11.78
C PRO A 307 -4.62 13.38 -10.56
N LEU A 308 -4.05 13.53 -9.38
CA LEU A 308 -4.65 13.09 -8.13
C LEU A 308 -4.96 14.27 -7.19
N ILE A 309 -6.08 14.17 -6.47
CA ILE A 309 -6.36 14.93 -5.25
C ILE A 309 -6.38 13.94 -4.09
N VAL A 310 -5.52 14.17 -3.08
CA VAL A 310 -5.33 13.25 -1.96
C VAL A 310 -5.33 14.00 -0.63
N SER A 311 -5.55 13.30 0.49
CA SER A 311 -5.41 13.91 1.81
C SER A 311 -3.95 14.24 2.13
N ASP A 312 -3.70 15.36 2.79
CA ASP A 312 -2.41 15.69 3.39
C ASP A 312 -2.21 14.89 4.70
N ALA A 313 -2.10 13.57 4.57
CA ALA A 313 -1.98 12.64 5.69
C ALA A 313 -1.23 11.36 5.28
N GLY A 314 -0.57 10.74 6.24
CA GLY A 314 0.08 9.44 6.04
C GLY A 314 1.06 9.41 4.86
N TRP A 315 1.09 8.27 4.16
CA TRP A 315 1.89 8.08 2.95
C TRP A 315 1.53 9.05 1.82
N PHE A 316 0.31 9.55 1.74
CA PHE A 316 -0.10 10.47 0.66
C PHE A 316 0.71 11.76 0.63
N ARG A 317 1.31 12.17 1.78
CA ARG A 317 2.28 13.27 1.86
C ARG A 317 3.56 13.03 1.07
N GLU A 318 3.92 11.77 0.86
CA GLU A 318 5.15 11.39 0.16
C GLU A 318 4.99 11.42 -1.37
N LEU A 319 3.75 11.50 -1.86
CA LEU A 319 3.50 11.62 -3.31
C LEU A 319 4.05 12.95 -3.83
N PRO A 320 4.66 12.96 -5.03
CA PRO A 320 5.14 14.20 -5.65
C PRO A 320 4.02 15.22 -5.92
N ASP A 321 4.28 16.49 -5.58
CA ASP A 321 3.34 17.60 -5.84
C ASP A 321 3.10 17.82 -7.33
N ALA A 322 3.99 17.35 -8.18
CA ALA A 322 3.86 17.43 -9.63
C ALA A 322 2.56 16.78 -10.15
N PHE A 323 2.01 15.76 -9.46
CA PHE A 323 0.78 15.10 -9.90
C PHE A 323 -0.26 14.90 -8.77
N ALA A 324 0.12 14.94 -7.50
CA ALA A 324 -0.78 14.76 -6.37
C ALA A 324 -0.98 16.08 -5.61
N THR A 325 -2.18 16.63 -5.70
CA THR A 325 -2.57 17.80 -4.89
C THR A 325 -3.02 17.31 -3.53
N LYS A 326 -2.39 17.81 -2.48
CA LYS A 326 -2.69 17.45 -1.09
C LYS A 326 -3.67 18.43 -0.48
N VAL A 327 -4.80 17.94 -0.01
CA VAL A 327 -5.80 18.76 0.70
C VAL A 327 -5.69 18.54 2.21
N PRO A 328 -5.76 19.59 3.02
CA PRO A 328 -5.66 19.48 4.48
C PRO A 328 -6.83 18.67 5.04
N VAL A 329 -6.59 17.88 6.07
CA VAL A 329 -7.65 17.23 6.84
C VAL A 329 -8.18 18.20 7.90
N GLY A 330 -9.49 18.25 8.11
CA GLY A 330 -10.12 19.05 9.14
C GLY A 330 -10.98 20.19 8.62
N ALA A 331 -11.03 21.34 9.32
CA ALA A 331 -12.01 22.40 9.08
C ALA A 331 -11.97 23.02 7.66
N ARG A 332 -10.79 23.06 7.03
CA ARG A 332 -10.62 23.63 5.67
C ARG A 332 -10.65 22.58 4.55
N GLU A 333 -10.91 21.31 4.87
CA GLU A 333 -10.86 20.21 3.90
C GLU A 333 -11.85 20.40 2.75
N VAL A 334 -13.10 20.70 3.07
CA VAL A 334 -14.16 20.84 2.06
C VAL A 334 -13.88 22.02 1.13
N GLU A 335 -13.46 23.16 1.67
CA GLU A 335 -13.11 24.36 0.89
C GLU A 335 -11.93 24.09 -0.05
N ALA A 336 -10.85 23.54 0.48
CA ALA A 336 -9.66 23.22 -0.31
C ALA A 336 -9.95 22.17 -1.40
N LEU A 337 -10.75 21.16 -1.05
CA LEU A 337 -11.15 20.12 -1.99
C LEU A 337 -12.03 20.67 -3.12
N ALA A 338 -13.01 21.56 -2.80
CA ALA A 338 -13.85 22.20 -3.80
C ALA A 338 -13.00 23.05 -4.77
N ALA A 339 -12.09 23.85 -4.24
CA ALA A 339 -11.20 24.66 -5.06
C ALA A 339 -10.36 23.79 -6.03
N GLU A 340 -9.73 22.72 -5.52
CA GLU A 340 -8.89 21.87 -6.35
C GLU A 340 -9.68 20.98 -7.33
N LEU A 341 -10.87 20.51 -6.97
CA LEU A 341 -11.78 19.83 -7.90
C LEU A 341 -12.10 20.74 -9.09
N SER A 342 -12.52 21.99 -8.81
CA SER A 342 -12.84 22.96 -9.87
C SER A 342 -11.61 23.33 -10.70
N ASN A 343 -10.48 23.62 -10.05
CA ASN A 343 -9.25 24.04 -10.73
C ASN A 343 -8.70 22.96 -11.65
N LEU A 344 -8.69 21.71 -11.19
CA LEU A 344 -8.12 20.61 -11.96
C LEU A 344 -9.05 20.11 -13.06
N ALA A 345 -10.37 20.07 -12.79
CA ALA A 345 -11.36 19.60 -13.75
C ALA A 345 -11.54 20.57 -14.95
N PHE A 346 -11.39 21.88 -14.74
CA PHE A 346 -11.66 22.89 -15.75
C PHE A 346 -10.38 23.57 -16.29
N ASP A 347 -9.19 22.99 -16.03
CA ASP A 347 -7.92 23.32 -16.67
C ASP A 347 -7.32 22.08 -17.32
N PRO A 348 -7.69 21.73 -18.56
CA PRO A 348 -7.18 20.54 -19.25
C PRO A 348 -5.66 20.52 -19.40
N SER A 349 -5.04 21.68 -19.57
CA SER A 349 -3.58 21.78 -19.70
C SER A 349 -2.87 21.44 -18.38
N ARG A 350 -3.39 21.91 -17.26
CA ARG A 350 -2.91 21.54 -15.91
C ARG A 350 -3.11 20.05 -15.65
N ALA A 351 -4.30 19.52 -15.96
CA ALA A 351 -4.61 18.10 -15.77
C ALA A 351 -3.66 17.21 -16.62
N GLN A 352 -3.43 17.57 -17.88
CA GLN A 352 -2.54 16.83 -18.76
C GLN A 352 -1.10 16.81 -18.23
N ARG A 353 -0.49 17.95 -17.92
CA ARG A 353 0.89 18.01 -17.39
C ARG A 353 1.04 17.17 -16.11
N ARG A 354 0.04 17.23 -15.22
CA ARG A 354 0.05 16.45 -13.99
C ARG A 354 -0.15 14.95 -14.26
N GLY A 355 -0.98 14.61 -15.23
CA GLY A 355 -1.15 13.22 -15.68
C GLY A 355 0.13 12.62 -16.29
N GLU A 356 0.86 13.39 -17.09
CA GLU A 356 2.17 13.00 -17.64
C GLU A 356 3.19 12.72 -16.53
N ALA A 357 3.28 13.62 -15.53
CA ALA A 357 4.15 13.43 -14.38
C ALA A 357 3.75 12.19 -13.54
N ALA A 358 2.44 11.90 -13.42
CA ALA A 358 1.94 10.72 -12.74
C ALA A 358 2.33 9.43 -13.49
N ALA A 359 2.16 9.41 -14.82
CA ALA A 359 2.53 8.28 -15.66
C ALA A 359 4.05 8.00 -15.59
N GLU A 360 4.87 9.03 -15.63
CA GLU A 360 6.32 8.90 -15.47
C GLU A 360 6.71 8.34 -14.12
N TRP A 361 6.05 8.79 -13.04
CA TRP A 361 6.24 8.24 -11.70
C TRP A 361 5.88 6.75 -11.64
N GLY A 362 4.76 6.35 -12.27
CA GLY A 362 4.33 4.94 -12.36
C GLY A 362 5.29 4.08 -13.18
N ALA A 363 5.80 4.59 -14.29
CA ALA A 363 6.71 3.86 -15.18
C ALA A 363 8.03 3.42 -14.50
N ARG A 364 8.44 4.13 -13.44
CA ARG A 364 9.61 3.78 -12.62
C ARG A 364 9.33 2.66 -11.61
N ARG A 365 8.08 2.20 -11.48
CA ARG A 365 7.62 1.21 -10.50
C ARG A 365 7.10 -0.06 -11.15
N ARG A 366 7.73 -0.48 -12.22
CA ARG A 366 7.34 -1.69 -12.95
C ARG A 366 7.48 -2.94 -12.08
N PRO A 367 6.63 -3.95 -12.26
CA PRO A 367 6.69 -5.18 -11.48
C PRO A 367 8.05 -5.89 -11.53
N ASP A 368 8.70 -5.91 -12.71
CA ASP A 368 10.03 -6.50 -12.91
C ASP A 368 11.13 -5.79 -12.09
N HIS A 369 11.10 -4.46 -12.02
CA HIS A 369 12.06 -3.70 -11.21
C HIS A 369 11.85 -3.94 -9.71
N VAL A 370 10.59 -3.96 -9.27
CA VAL A 370 10.27 -4.21 -7.86
C VAL A 370 10.60 -5.65 -7.46
N ALA A 371 10.32 -6.64 -8.33
CA ALA A 371 10.68 -8.03 -8.10
C ALA A 371 12.20 -8.24 -8.02
N ALA A 372 12.98 -7.54 -8.85
CA ALA A 372 14.45 -7.56 -8.76
C ALA A 372 14.92 -7.04 -7.40
N ALA A 373 14.32 -5.94 -6.90
CA ALA A 373 14.64 -5.42 -5.57
C ALA A 373 14.26 -6.39 -4.44
N TYR A 374 13.09 -7.04 -4.53
CA TYR A 374 12.72 -8.10 -3.58
C TYR A 374 13.69 -9.27 -3.62
N THR A 375 14.17 -9.67 -4.81
CA THR A 375 15.15 -10.77 -4.94
C THR A 375 16.44 -10.46 -4.19
N ILE A 376 16.94 -9.24 -4.24
CA ILE A 376 18.13 -8.81 -3.48
C ILE A 376 17.87 -8.94 -1.98
N VAL A 377 16.73 -8.43 -1.49
CA VAL A 377 16.37 -8.48 -0.07
C VAL A 377 16.21 -9.92 0.42
N LEU A 378 15.58 -10.79 -0.39
CA LEU A 378 15.38 -12.20 -0.09
C LEU A 378 16.71 -12.96 -0.04
N THR A 379 17.63 -12.69 -0.98
CA THR A 379 18.97 -13.28 -1.00
C THR A 379 19.75 -12.89 0.24
N GLU A 380 19.76 -11.62 0.58
CA GLU A 380 20.42 -11.11 1.80
C GLU A 380 19.87 -11.77 3.07
N ALA A 381 18.56 -11.91 3.19
CA ALA A 381 17.94 -12.55 4.34
C ALA A 381 18.29 -14.04 4.44
N ALA A 382 18.35 -14.76 3.31
CA ALA A 382 18.73 -16.16 3.27
C ALA A 382 20.20 -16.38 3.66
N GLU A 383 21.10 -15.49 3.21
CA GLU A 383 22.55 -15.58 3.51
C GLU A 383 22.88 -15.29 4.98
N ARG A 384 22.00 -14.57 5.69
CA ARG A 384 22.18 -14.24 7.11
C ARG A 384 21.89 -15.38 8.07
N ARG A 385 21.34 -16.48 7.60
CA ARG A 385 20.97 -17.62 8.44
C ARG A 385 22.12 -18.00 9.38
N GLY A 386 21.96 -17.72 10.68
CA GLY A 386 22.95 -17.99 11.71
C GLY A 386 24.08 -16.96 11.87
N ARG A 387 23.99 -15.77 11.24
CA ARG A 387 24.96 -14.68 11.40
C ARG A 387 24.38 -13.51 12.23
N PRO A 388 25.20 -12.70 12.93
CA PRO A 388 24.73 -11.51 13.63
C PRO A 388 24.05 -10.54 12.68
N ARG A 389 22.95 -9.93 13.14
CA ARG A 389 22.22 -8.89 12.42
C ARG A 389 23.10 -7.66 12.18
N ALA A 390 23.52 -7.44 10.96
CA ALA A 390 24.11 -6.19 10.50
C ALA A 390 23.70 -5.99 9.06
N LEU A 391 22.83 -5.01 8.80
CA LEU A 391 22.60 -4.55 7.43
C LEU A 391 23.94 -4.11 6.86
N SER A 392 24.42 -4.86 5.88
CA SER A 392 25.56 -4.41 5.12
C SER A 392 25.13 -3.18 4.31
N GLY A 393 25.98 -2.16 4.23
CA GLY A 393 25.81 -1.04 3.30
C GLY A 393 25.64 -1.46 1.83
N ARG A 394 25.85 -2.75 1.54
CA ARG A 394 25.58 -3.48 0.29
C ARG A 394 24.16 -3.32 -0.20
N LEU A 395 23.16 -3.56 0.67
CA LEU A 395 21.74 -3.54 0.28
C LEU A 395 21.31 -2.15 -0.22
N GLY A 396 21.81 -1.08 0.43
CA GLY A 396 21.52 0.29 0.03
C GLY A 396 22.07 0.64 -1.33
N VAL A 397 23.30 0.22 -1.64
CA VAL A 397 23.94 0.48 -2.94
C VAL A 397 23.25 -0.30 -4.06
N GLU A 398 22.91 -1.58 -3.82
CA GLU A 398 22.26 -2.43 -4.81
C GLU A 398 20.86 -1.96 -5.15
N LEU A 399 20.06 -1.57 -4.15
CA LEU A 399 18.71 -1.04 -4.38
C LEU A 399 18.74 0.33 -5.05
N SER A 400 19.73 1.17 -4.74
CA SER A 400 19.92 2.47 -5.42
C SER A 400 20.27 2.28 -6.90
N SER A 401 21.06 1.25 -7.26
CA SER A 401 21.43 0.95 -8.65
C SER A 401 20.23 0.52 -9.50
N LEU A 402 19.18 0.00 -8.87
CA LEU A 402 17.92 -0.37 -9.52
C LEU A 402 16.93 0.82 -9.62
N GLY A 403 17.31 2.01 -9.17
CA GLY A 403 16.41 3.15 -9.08
C GLY A 403 15.31 2.99 -8.03
N VAL A 404 15.47 2.03 -7.12
CA VAL A 404 14.56 1.72 -6.02
C VAL A 404 15.19 2.22 -4.73
N GLY A 405 14.63 3.27 -4.13
CA GLY A 405 15.18 3.91 -2.93
C GLY A 405 16.08 5.11 -3.26
N ARG A 406 16.26 6.00 -2.27
CA ARG A 406 17.18 7.14 -2.34
C ARG A 406 18.43 6.84 -1.51
N PRO A 407 19.62 7.38 -1.86
CA PRO A 407 20.76 7.37 -0.96
C PRO A 407 20.34 7.98 0.39
N GLY A 408 20.57 7.27 1.50
CA GLY A 408 20.20 7.72 2.84
C GLY A 408 18.90 7.15 3.43
N THR A 409 18.15 6.31 2.71
CA THR A 409 16.98 5.58 3.27
C THR A 409 17.41 4.37 4.13
N PHE A 410 18.71 4.12 4.26
CA PHE A 410 19.25 3.03 5.07
C PHE A 410 20.02 3.61 6.24
N HIS A 411 19.52 3.38 7.44
CA HIS A 411 20.25 3.68 8.66
C HIS A 411 21.07 2.46 9.07
N SER A 412 22.34 2.40 8.61
CA SER A 412 23.31 1.43 9.08
C SER A 412 24.42 2.13 9.85
N THR A 413 24.81 1.57 10.98
CA THR A 413 25.94 2.04 11.82
C THR A 413 27.28 1.42 11.41
N SER A 414 27.39 0.70 10.28
CA SER A 414 28.62 -0.03 9.92
C SER A 414 29.09 0.16 8.48
N ARG A 415 30.37 0.45 8.38
CA ARG A 415 31.39 0.38 7.30
C ARG A 415 30.96 0.37 5.82
N GLU A 416 31.77 1.07 5.00
CA GLU A 416 31.69 1.17 3.54
C GLU A 416 31.60 -0.19 2.82
N PRO A 417 30.84 -0.27 1.71
CA PRO A 417 30.63 -1.53 0.97
C PRO A 417 31.87 -1.97 0.19
N ASP A 418 32.04 -3.28 0.07
CA ASP A 418 33.07 -3.91 -0.75
C ASP A 418 32.73 -3.73 -2.25
N ALA A 419 33.55 -2.95 -2.96
CA ALA A 419 33.38 -2.61 -4.37
C ALA A 419 33.38 -3.85 -5.30
N ALA A 420 34.06 -4.93 -4.94
CA ALA A 420 34.13 -6.16 -5.73
C ALA A 420 32.79 -6.89 -5.81
N LEU A 421 32.02 -6.85 -4.73
CA LEU A 421 30.72 -7.50 -4.68
C LEU A 421 29.64 -6.69 -5.39
N VAL A 422 29.69 -5.35 -5.32
CA VAL A 422 28.79 -4.47 -6.09
C VAL A 422 28.96 -4.77 -7.60
N ALA A 423 30.21 -4.97 -8.05
CA ALA A 423 30.50 -5.33 -9.44
C ALA A 423 29.97 -6.73 -9.80
N GLU A 424 30.08 -7.72 -8.91
CA GLU A 424 29.59 -9.07 -9.17
C GLU A 424 28.06 -9.14 -9.28
N VAL A 425 27.33 -8.46 -8.40
CA VAL A 425 25.85 -8.41 -8.43
C VAL A 425 25.37 -7.61 -9.63
N SER A 426 25.99 -6.46 -9.95
CA SER A 426 25.69 -5.69 -11.14
C SER A 426 25.90 -6.50 -12.43
N THR A 427 26.94 -7.33 -12.47
CA THR A 427 27.24 -8.23 -13.60
C THR A 427 26.19 -9.35 -13.71
N ARG A 428 25.77 -9.94 -12.59
CA ARG A 428 24.71 -10.96 -12.58
C ARG A 428 23.35 -10.40 -12.99
N LEU A 429 23.01 -9.19 -12.52
CA LEU A 429 21.76 -8.50 -12.91
C LEU A 429 21.77 -8.04 -14.36
N ALA A 430 22.90 -7.55 -14.88
CA ALA A 430 23.05 -7.18 -16.30
C ALA A 430 22.89 -8.37 -17.24
N GLY A 431 23.21 -9.59 -16.79
CA GLY A 431 22.96 -10.82 -17.56
C GLY A 431 21.51 -11.30 -17.54
N LEU A 432 20.68 -10.78 -16.62
CA LEU A 432 19.28 -11.18 -16.44
C LEU A 432 18.27 -10.16 -16.99
N LEU A 433 18.67 -8.91 -17.17
CA LEU A 433 17.82 -7.83 -17.63
C LEU A 433 18.53 -7.01 -18.73
N PRO A 434 17.87 -6.67 -19.87
CA PRO A 434 18.39 -5.70 -20.82
C PRO A 434 18.23 -4.29 -20.20
N LEU A 435 19.14 -3.91 -19.31
CA LEU A 435 19.14 -2.58 -18.69
C LEU A 435 19.57 -1.53 -19.71
N ARG A 436 18.67 -0.64 -20.11
CA ARG A 436 19.07 0.65 -20.65
C ARG A 436 19.58 1.53 -19.51
N PRO A 437 20.72 2.21 -19.65
CA PRO A 437 21.23 3.08 -18.61
C PRO A 437 20.21 4.19 -18.31
N VAL A 438 19.91 4.38 -17.03
CA VAL A 438 19.10 5.50 -16.55
C VAL A 438 20.00 6.73 -16.56
N PRO A 439 19.59 7.88 -17.16
CA PRO A 439 20.35 9.11 -17.09
C PRO A 439 20.54 9.56 -15.64
N SER A 440 21.76 9.93 -15.27
CA SER A 440 22.08 10.58 -14.01
C SER A 440 21.32 11.91 -13.91
N PHE A 441 20.64 12.12 -12.82
CA PHE A 441 20.04 13.40 -12.47
C PHE A 441 20.95 14.10 -11.47
N ASP A 442 21.51 15.24 -11.90
CA ASP A 442 22.04 16.29 -11.04
C ASP A 442 20.90 17.00 -10.30
#